data_7442c964ae15e8f39e49c30bf8e675b3
#
_entry.id   7442c964ae15e8f39e49c30bf8e675b3
#
_cell.length_a   1.000
_cell.length_b   1.000
_cell.length_c   1.000
_cell.angle_alpha   90.00
_cell.angle_beta   90.00
_cell.angle_gamma   90.00
#
_symmetry.space_group_name_H-M   'P 1'
#
loop_
_entity.id
_entity.type
_entity.pdbx_description
1 polymer ?
#
loop_
_entity_poly.entity_id
_entity_poly.type
_entity_poly.pdbx_seq_one_letter_code
_entity_poly.pdbx_strand_id
1 'polypeptide(L)'
;MVKSLYFVELTCIKECEYANVKFNIGEVVWLNPNAMGKEMRMYKLCPDGSWFNTKNKYDYFPNPSYLPFTRQKKFAKKWQIKHYAEKYASIINRIGEFNAVVKEIKLTYSEEEV
;
A
#
# COMPACT_ATOMS: atom_id res chain seq x y z
N MET A 1 -12.35 -4.55 -25.62
CA MET A 1 -11.96 -5.27 -24.38
C MET A 1 -11.67 -4.26 -23.29
N VAL A 2 -12.17 -4.52 -22.08
CA VAL A 2 -11.87 -3.69 -20.91
C VAL A 2 -10.96 -4.48 -19.98
N LYS A 3 -9.87 -3.86 -19.56
CA LYS A 3 -8.95 -4.42 -18.60
C LYS A 3 -8.93 -3.52 -17.37
N SER A 4 -8.95 -4.14 -16.20
CA SER A 4 -8.90 -3.40 -14.94
C SER A 4 -7.55 -3.57 -14.26
N LEU A 5 -7.07 -2.47 -13.69
CA LEU A 5 -5.93 -2.45 -12.78
C LEU A 5 -6.39 -1.87 -11.46
N TYR A 6 -5.79 -2.32 -10.37
CA TYR A 6 -6.15 -1.92 -9.01
C TYR A 6 -4.95 -1.33 -8.30
N PHE A 7 -5.18 -0.28 -7.54
CA PHE A 7 -4.15 0.34 -6.71
C PHE A 7 -4.76 0.77 -5.37
N VAL A 8 -3.91 1.11 -4.42
CA VAL A 8 -4.35 1.47 -3.08
C VAL A 8 -4.01 2.94 -2.81
N GLU A 9 -5.05 3.73 -2.55
CA GLU A 9 -4.93 5.13 -2.16
C GLU A 9 -5.09 5.25 -0.65
N LEU A 10 -4.19 6.00 -0.04
CA LEU A 10 -4.09 6.13 1.41
C LEU A 10 -4.28 7.58 1.82
N THR A 11 -5.18 7.82 2.77
CA THR A 11 -5.33 9.13 3.41
C THR A 11 -4.84 9.02 4.85
N CYS A 12 -3.88 9.85 5.23
CA CYS A 12 -3.35 9.85 6.58
C CYS A 12 -4.42 10.34 7.57
N ILE A 13 -4.71 9.54 8.59
CA ILE A 13 -5.69 9.86 9.62
C ILE A 13 -5.05 10.02 11.00
N LYS A 14 -3.77 9.68 11.12
CA LYS A 14 -2.98 9.84 12.34
C LYS A 14 -1.55 10.16 11.93
N GLU A 15 -0.97 11.21 12.51
CA GLU A 15 0.44 11.53 12.25
C GLU A 15 1.33 10.32 12.48
N CYS A 16 2.22 10.05 11.53
CA CYS A 16 3.12 8.90 11.58
C CYS A 16 4.40 9.18 10.79
N GLU A 17 5.37 8.29 10.94
CA GLU A 17 6.66 8.42 10.29
C GLU A 17 7.14 7.03 9.81
N TYR A 18 7.63 6.99 8.57
CA TYR A 18 8.22 5.80 7.96
C TYR A 18 9.52 6.21 7.27
N ALA A 19 10.60 5.52 7.59
CA ALA A 19 11.93 5.78 7.01
C ALA A 19 12.31 7.27 7.09
N ASN A 20 12.04 7.90 8.24
CA ASN A 20 12.28 9.32 8.52
C ASN A 20 11.44 10.29 7.66
N VAL A 21 10.42 9.80 6.99
CA VAL A 21 9.46 10.62 6.25
C VAL A 21 8.18 10.78 7.07
N LYS A 22 7.83 12.02 7.37
CA LYS A 22 6.67 12.38 8.16
C LYS A 22 5.43 12.49 7.30
N PHE A 23 4.32 11.95 7.81
CA PHE A 23 3.00 12.06 7.18
C PHE A 23 2.05 12.77 8.13
N ASN A 24 1.37 13.78 7.62
CA ASN A 24 0.43 14.61 8.39
C ASN A 24 -1.02 14.20 8.06
N ILE A 25 -1.91 14.43 9.03
CA ILE A 25 -3.34 14.15 8.85
C ILE A 25 -3.88 14.87 7.62
N GLY A 26 -4.62 14.14 6.77
CA GLY A 26 -5.18 14.65 5.53
C GLY A 26 -4.30 14.48 4.30
N GLU A 27 -3.04 14.12 4.49
CA GLU A 27 -2.13 13.87 3.37
C GLU A 27 -2.54 12.61 2.62
N VAL A 28 -2.54 12.67 1.28
CA VAL A 28 -2.89 11.55 0.42
C VAL A 28 -1.63 11.00 -0.23
N VAL A 29 -1.43 9.69 -0.10
CA VAL A 29 -0.32 8.98 -0.70
C VAL A 29 -0.82 7.68 -1.30
N TRP A 30 0.04 6.97 -2.02
CA TRP A 30 -0.32 5.71 -2.67
C TRP A 30 0.64 4.61 -2.25
N LEU A 31 0.11 3.41 -2.13
CA LEU A 31 0.90 2.26 -1.76
C LEU A 31 1.81 1.85 -2.91
N ASN A 32 3.09 1.75 -2.63
CA ASN A 32 4.08 1.15 -3.51
C ASN A 32 5.03 0.31 -2.66
N PRO A 33 4.76 -1.00 -2.51
CA PRO A 33 5.58 -1.86 -1.65
C PRO A 33 7.04 -1.92 -2.06
N ASN A 34 7.36 -1.52 -3.29
CA ASN A 34 8.71 -1.55 -3.83
C ASN A 34 9.31 -0.15 -3.98
N ALA A 35 8.73 0.87 -3.32
CA ALA A 35 9.12 2.28 -3.52
C ALA A 35 10.60 2.56 -3.27
N MET A 36 11.27 1.76 -2.46
CA MET A 36 12.70 1.90 -2.16
C MET A 36 13.55 0.82 -2.81
N GLY A 37 13.06 0.18 -3.87
CA GLY A 37 13.75 -0.92 -4.53
C GLY A 37 13.75 -2.22 -3.73
N LYS A 38 12.94 -2.30 -2.68
CA LYS A 38 12.79 -3.48 -1.85
C LYS A 38 11.30 -3.74 -1.62
N GLU A 39 10.92 -5.01 -1.59
CA GLU A 39 9.56 -5.38 -1.23
C GLU A 39 9.23 -4.92 0.19
N MET A 40 8.01 -4.47 0.37
CA MET A 40 7.50 -4.15 1.71
C MET A 40 7.53 -5.41 2.56
N ARG A 41 8.31 -5.37 3.61
CA ARG A 41 8.39 -6.49 4.56
C ARG A 41 7.34 -6.31 5.63
N MET A 42 6.67 -7.39 5.92
CA MET A 42 5.62 -7.43 6.93
C MET A 42 6.14 -8.12 8.18
N TYR A 43 5.84 -7.55 9.32
CA TYR A 43 6.27 -8.07 10.61
C TYR A 43 5.08 -8.14 11.56
N LYS A 44 5.10 -9.13 12.43
CA LYS A 44 4.17 -9.21 13.54
C LYS A 44 4.65 -8.31 14.67
N LEU A 45 3.76 -7.46 15.18
CA LEU A 45 4.05 -6.67 16.37
C LEU A 45 3.84 -7.55 17.59
N CYS A 46 4.89 -7.73 18.37
CA CYS A 46 4.84 -8.49 19.62
C CYS A 46 4.28 -7.66 20.77
N PRO A 47 3.75 -8.32 21.84
CA PRO A 47 3.22 -7.59 23.00
C PRO A 47 4.23 -6.68 23.70
N ASP A 48 5.53 -6.95 23.58
CA ASP A 48 6.58 -6.11 24.16
C ASP A 48 6.95 -4.91 23.27
N GLY A 49 6.25 -4.72 22.13
CA GLY A 49 6.52 -3.63 21.20
C GLY A 49 7.59 -3.94 20.18
N SER A 50 8.22 -5.11 20.22
CA SER A 50 9.22 -5.51 19.24
C SER A 50 8.58 -5.99 17.93
N TRP A 51 9.37 -5.99 16.88
CA TRP A 51 8.94 -6.45 15.56
C TRP A 51 9.74 -7.68 15.15
N PHE A 52 9.06 -8.68 14.60
CA PHE A 52 9.76 -9.81 13.99
C PHE A 52 9.03 -10.31 12.75
N ASN A 53 9.79 -10.89 11.83
CA ASN A 53 9.25 -11.42 10.59
C ASN A 53 8.37 -12.65 10.90
N THR A 54 7.19 -12.71 10.29
CA THR A 54 6.26 -13.83 10.46
C THR A 54 5.74 -14.32 9.11
N LYS A 55 5.43 -15.60 9.04
CA LYS A 55 4.82 -16.22 7.85
C LYS A 55 3.30 -16.12 7.87
N ASN A 56 2.70 -15.75 8.99
CA ASN A 56 1.25 -15.59 9.07
C ASN A 56 0.83 -14.24 8.51
N LYS A 57 0.27 -14.24 7.30
CA LYS A 57 -0.14 -13.02 6.59
C LYS A 57 -1.23 -12.21 7.29
N TYR A 58 -1.95 -12.78 8.23
CA TYR A 58 -3.01 -12.05 8.95
C TYR A 58 -2.48 -11.23 10.12
N ASP A 59 -1.24 -11.48 10.55
CA ASP A 59 -0.61 -10.80 11.66
C ASP A 59 0.45 -9.80 11.21
N TYR A 60 0.52 -9.51 9.92
CA TYR A 60 1.57 -8.68 9.36
C TYR A 60 1.28 -7.19 9.50
N PHE A 61 2.32 -6.44 9.80
CA PHE A 61 2.32 -4.98 9.83
C PHE A 61 3.49 -4.46 9.00
N PRO A 62 3.36 -3.29 8.35
CA PRO A 62 4.49 -2.70 7.64
C PRO A 62 5.63 -2.41 8.61
N ASN A 63 6.85 -2.70 8.18
CA ASN A 63 8.02 -2.33 8.95
C ASN A 63 8.25 -0.81 8.82
N PRO A 64 8.24 -0.05 9.94
CA PRO A 64 8.41 1.41 9.88
C PRO A 64 9.78 1.86 9.40
N SER A 65 10.76 0.94 9.26
CA SER A 65 12.06 1.24 8.65
C SER A 65 12.01 1.33 7.13
N TYR A 66 10.89 0.94 6.51
CA TYR A 66 10.70 1.00 5.06
C TYR A 66 9.66 2.04 4.73
N LEU A 67 9.80 2.67 3.56
CA LEU A 67 8.82 3.62 3.03
C LEU A 67 8.03 2.94 1.90
N PRO A 68 6.88 2.30 2.21
CA PRO A 68 6.08 1.63 1.19
C PRO A 68 5.10 2.58 0.49
N PHE A 69 5.25 3.88 0.67
CA PHE A 69 4.32 4.89 0.19
C PHE A 69 4.98 5.85 -0.78
N THR A 70 4.25 6.31 -1.78
CA THR A 70 4.70 7.34 -2.71
C THR A 70 3.73 8.51 -2.73
N ARG A 71 4.27 9.72 -2.85
CA ARG A 71 3.47 10.94 -2.99
C ARG A 71 3.06 11.22 -4.43
N GLN A 72 3.52 10.41 -5.37
CA GLN A 72 3.20 10.54 -6.78
C GLN A 72 2.33 9.38 -7.24
N LYS A 73 1.09 9.68 -7.61
CA LYS A 73 0.10 8.67 -8.02
C LYS A 73 0.60 7.77 -9.15
N LYS A 74 1.40 8.32 -10.07
CA LYS A 74 1.95 7.54 -11.19
C LYS A 74 2.85 6.39 -10.77
N PHE A 75 3.41 6.44 -9.57
CA PHE A 75 4.26 5.38 -9.02
C PHE A 75 3.51 4.40 -8.12
N ALA A 76 2.19 4.56 -7.98
CA ALA A 76 1.38 3.60 -7.24
C ALA A 76 1.52 2.22 -7.84
N LYS A 77 1.70 1.20 -6.99
CA LYS A 77 1.71 -0.18 -7.45
C LYS A 77 0.34 -0.54 -8.00
N LYS A 78 0.32 -1.15 -9.18
CA LYS A 78 -0.92 -1.59 -9.83
C LYS A 78 -0.93 -3.11 -9.91
N TRP A 79 -2.06 -3.70 -9.52
CA TRP A 79 -2.27 -5.14 -9.57
C TRP A 79 -3.37 -5.46 -10.59
N GLN A 80 -3.19 -6.56 -11.32
CA GLN A 80 -4.23 -7.08 -12.21
C GLN A 80 -5.33 -7.82 -11.45
N ILE A 81 -4.99 -8.34 -10.28
CA ILE A 81 -5.89 -9.11 -9.42
C ILE A 81 -6.25 -8.26 -8.21
N LYS A 82 -7.54 -7.94 -8.09
CA LYS A 82 -8.08 -7.09 -7.03
C LYS A 82 -7.73 -7.59 -5.63
N HIS A 83 -7.73 -8.90 -5.44
CA HIS A 83 -7.46 -9.52 -4.13
C HIS A 83 -6.13 -9.06 -3.52
N TYR A 84 -5.08 -8.89 -4.32
CA TYR A 84 -3.79 -8.44 -3.80
C TYR A 84 -3.85 -7.01 -3.28
N ALA A 85 -4.53 -6.11 -3.99
CA ALA A 85 -4.71 -4.75 -3.52
C ALA A 85 -5.55 -4.71 -2.23
N GLU A 86 -6.63 -5.50 -2.17
CA GLU A 86 -7.47 -5.60 -0.99
C GLU A 86 -6.71 -6.12 0.24
N LYS A 87 -5.84 -7.08 0.04
CA LYS A 87 -5.00 -7.63 1.11
C LYS A 87 -4.13 -6.54 1.76
N TYR A 88 -3.43 -5.75 0.94
CA TYR A 88 -2.59 -4.66 1.46
C TYR A 88 -3.43 -3.56 2.11
N ALA A 89 -4.54 -3.18 1.49
CA ALA A 89 -5.45 -2.20 2.07
C ALA A 89 -5.97 -2.63 3.44
N SER A 90 -6.33 -3.89 3.60
CA SER A 90 -6.80 -4.45 4.86
C SER A 90 -5.74 -4.35 5.95
N ILE A 91 -4.49 -4.68 5.62
CA ILE A 91 -3.38 -4.60 6.58
C ILE A 91 -3.14 -3.15 7.02
N ILE A 92 -3.11 -2.21 6.08
CA ILE A 92 -2.90 -0.79 6.37
C ILE A 92 -4.04 -0.25 7.24
N ASN A 93 -5.29 -0.60 6.93
CA ASN A 93 -6.45 -0.16 7.72
C ASN A 93 -6.40 -0.67 9.16
N ARG A 94 -5.87 -1.87 9.38
CA ARG A 94 -5.74 -2.45 10.74
C ARG A 94 -4.76 -1.68 11.62
N ILE A 95 -3.76 -1.04 11.03
CA ILE A 95 -2.78 -0.25 11.77
C ILE A 95 -3.40 1.05 12.28
N GLY A 96 -4.34 1.65 11.53
CA GLY A 96 -5.09 2.82 11.96
C GLY A 96 -4.38 4.16 11.73
N GLU A 97 -3.29 4.19 10.98
CA GLU A 97 -2.59 5.43 10.64
C GLU A 97 -3.05 6.02 9.32
N PHE A 98 -3.55 5.16 8.43
CA PHE A 98 -4.08 5.55 7.13
C PHE A 98 -5.43 4.91 6.90
N ASN A 99 -6.30 5.62 6.19
CA ASN A 99 -7.50 5.04 5.59
C ASN A 99 -7.13 4.58 4.18
N ALA A 100 -7.14 3.27 3.95
CA ALA A 100 -6.74 2.68 2.68
C ALA A 100 -7.97 2.28 1.88
N VAL A 101 -8.01 2.72 0.63
CA VAL A 101 -9.11 2.43 -0.30
C VAL A 101 -8.54 1.84 -1.58
N VAL A 102 -9.13 0.73 -2.04
CA VAL A 102 -8.76 0.14 -3.33
C VAL A 102 -9.49 0.91 -4.43
N LYS A 103 -8.73 1.39 -5.40
CA LYS A 103 -9.23 2.10 -6.57
C LYS A 103 -9.03 1.23 -7.81
N GLU A 104 -9.94 1.37 -8.76
CA GLU A 104 -9.89 0.64 -10.02
C GLU A 104 -9.65 1.60 -11.18
N ILE A 105 -8.73 1.22 -12.06
CA ILE A 105 -8.54 1.89 -13.35
C ILE A 105 -9.07 0.95 -14.43
N LYS A 106 -10.06 1.41 -15.18
CA LYS A 106 -10.58 0.67 -16.32
C LYS A 106 -9.87 1.13 -17.58
N LEU A 107 -9.18 0.19 -18.22
CA LEU A 107 -8.47 0.45 -19.46
C LEU A 107 -9.27 -0.12 -20.63
N THR A 108 -9.63 0.73 -21.57
CA THR A 108 -10.28 0.30 -22.79
C THR A 108 -9.23 0.10 -23.86
N TYR A 109 -9.14 -1.11 -24.38
CA TYR A 109 -8.25 -1.45 -25.47
C TYR A 109 -8.99 -1.28 -26.80
N SER A 110 -8.40 -0.51 -27.72
CA SER A 110 -8.89 -0.41 -29.07
C SER A 110 -7.78 -0.78 -30.05
N GLU A 111 -8.14 -1.51 -31.09
CA GLU A 111 -7.23 -1.97 -32.11
C GLU A 111 -7.52 -1.20 -33.40
N GLU A 112 -6.49 -0.61 -33.98
CA GLU A 112 -6.61 0.11 -35.23
C GLU A 112 -5.92 -0.66 -36.35
N GLU A 113 -6.59 -0.79 -37.48
CA GLU A 113 -5.99 -1.28 -38.71
C GLU A 113 -5.31 -0.14 -39.43
N VAL A 114 -4.09 -0.35 -39.83
CA VAL A 114 -3.31 0.61 -40.62
C VAL A 114 -3.03 0.10 -42.00
#